data_5a00413ee9c85fad5a4bf69dcfcb964e
#
_entry.id   5a00413ee9c85fad5a4bf69dcfcb964e
#
_cell.length_a   1.000
_cell.length_b   1.000
_cell.length_c   1.000
_cell.angle_alpha   90.00
_cell.angle_beta   90.00
_cell.angle_gamma   90.00
#
_symmetry.space_group_name_H-M   'P 1'
#
loop_
_entity.id
_entity.type
_entity.pdbx_description
1 polymer ?
#
loop_
_entity_poly.entity_id
_entity_poly.type
_entity_poly.pdbx_seq_one_letter_code
_entity_poly.pdbx_strand_id
1 'polypeptide(L)'
;MPGVTFLLQNYVSYAEINHYFFSKNQNKMERNNIIEKKAVRRPRRVLEYWRGLILNLKTNMNFGTARNYRNSLYRFSEFLDRYDIAFSKIDADLVSDYELWLRKRGLKMNSVSFYLRCLRSVCNQAVSEGIARRIVPFQKVFTGVCATRKLAVPETVFSKLLHWQLPPEQESLALSRDIFLFSYCARGMAFVDIAFLRRDDICGDWFSYVRRKTGQRLTVRIEPPMAAIINRYKNEAGEYVFPIISADGQDAYRQYQTALGYHNRKLKQLAEIAGISEKLSTYTARHSWATAARRHNVPLSIISAGLGHSSERTTLIYLDSVENVALDNANHEILKCL
;
A
#
# COMPACT_ATOMS: atom_id res chain seq x y z
N MET A 1 -12.07 48.64 36.29
CA MET A 1 -11.71 47.85 35.15
C MET A 1 -10.35 47.19 35.41
N PRO A 2 -10.27 45.92 35.64
CA PRO A 2 -9.07 45.12 35.42
C PRO A 2 -9.42 43.91 34.55
N GLY A 3 -8.76 43.70 33.41
CA GLY A 3 -9.05 42.55 32.57
C GLY A 3 -8.37 42.53 31.22
N VAL A 4 -7.10 42.82 31.13
CA VAL A 4 -6.33 42.67 29.84
C VAL A 4 -4.89 42.16 30.06
N THR A 5 -4.60 41.46 31.15
CA THR A 5 -3.20 41.08 31.46
C THR A 5 -3.01 39.56 31.55
N PHE A 6 -3.86 38.71 30.91
CA PHE A 6 -3.76 37.23 31.08
C PHE A 6 -3.65 36.40 29.78
N LEU A 7 -3.29 37.02 28.65
CA LEU A 7 -3.20 36.31 27.35
C LEU A 7 -1.85 36.41 26.62
N LEU A 8 -0.77 36.71 27.32
CA LEU A 8 0.55 36.84 26.67
C LEU A 8 1.63 35.88 27.20
N GLN A 9 1.26 34.73 27.76
CA GLN A 9 2.26 33.80 28.33
C GLN A 9 2.36 32.42 27.67
N ASN A 10 1.91 32.22 26.44
CA ASN A 10 2.10 30.96 25.72
C ASN A 10 2.47 31.11 24.24
N TYR A 11 3.19 32.19 23.88
CA TYR A 11 3.86 32.24 22.58
C TYR A 11 5.32 31.82 22.77
N VAL A 12 5.58 30.51 22.72
CA VAL A 12 6.93 30.02 22.43
C VAL A 12 7.29 30.54 21.03
N SER A 13 8.28 31.43 20.96
CA SER A 13 8.60 32.15 19.71
C SER A 13 9.01 31.15 18.64
N TYR A 14 8.61 31.42 17.40
CA TYR A 14 9.06 30.66 16.20
C TYR A 14 10.57 30.53 16.12
N ALA A 15 11.32 31.45 16.73
CA ALA A 15 12.79 31.43 16.85
C ALA A 15 13.28 30.32 17.79
N GLU A 16 12.59 30.03 18.91
CA GLU A 16 13.00 28.99 19.86
C GLU A 16 12.68 27.59 19.31
N ILE A 17 11.58 27.45 18.57
CA ILE A 17 11.24 26.19 17.89
C ILE A 17 12.28 25.90 16.78
N ASN A 18 12.67 26.91 16.00
CA ASN A 18 13.71 26.77 14.99
C ASN A 18 15.09 26.49 15.60
N HIS A 19 15.44 27.14 16.72
CA HIS A 19 16.69 26.85 17.43
C HIS A 19 16.72 25.42 18.01
N TYR A 20 15.61 24.92 18.52
CA TYR A 20 15.49 23.55 19.00
C TYR A 20 15.63 22.52 17.86
N PHE A 21 15.00 22.77 16.71
CA PHE A 21 15.16 21.92 15.52
C PHE A 21 16.55 22.01 14.91
N PHE A 22 17.20 23.19 14.93
CA PHE A 22 18.56 23.39 14.42
C PHE A 22 19.59 22.68 15.31
N SER A 23 19.48 22.78 16.64
CA SER A 23 20.36 22.09 17.59
C SER A 23 20.19 20.58 17.56
N LYS A 24 18.94 20.09 17.37
CA LYS A 24 18.66 18.66 17.22
C LYS A 24 19.21 18.08 15.91
N ASN A 25 19.23 18.87 14.83
CA ASN A 25 19.84 18.48 13.56
C ASN A 25 21.36 18.52 13.60
N GLN A 26 21.98 19.48 14.30
CA GLN A 26 23.43 19.50 14.53
C GLN A 26 23.87 18.30 15.38
N ASN A 27 23.19 17.99 16.48
CA ASN A 27 23.46 16.79 17.29
C ASN A 27 23.26 15.49 16.52
N LYS A 28 22.34 15.45 15.54
CA LYS A 28 22.14 14.31 14.65
C LYS A 28 23.25 14.21 13.59
N MET A 29 23.74 15.34 13.07
CA MET A 29 24.91 15.37 12.19
C MET A 29 26.22 15.02 12.91
N GLU A 30 26.42 15.48 14.14
CA GLU A 30 27.59 15.11 14.95
C GLU A 30 27.58 13.64 15.37
N ARG A 31 26.42 13.08 15.75
CA ARG A 31 26.27 11.65 15.98
C ARG A 31 26.52 10.82 14.73
N ASN A 32 26.08 11.28 13.56
CA ASN A 32 26.40 10.61 12.29
C ASN A 32 27.89 10.70 11.97
N ASN A 33 28.56 11.81 12.22
CA ASN A 33 30.01 11.98 12.04
C ASN A 33 30.84 11.14 13.03
N ILE A 34 30.33 10.86 14.24
CA ILE A 34 31.00 9.99 15.22
C ILE A 34 30.81 8.50 14.83
N ILE A 35 29.69 8.16 14.20
CA ILE A 35 29.42 6.80 13.68
C ILE A 35 30.24 6.54 12.40
N GLU A 36 30.54 7.58 11.58
CA GLU A 36 31.38 7.44 10.38
C GLU A 36 32.87 7.18 10.70
N LYS A 37 33.35 7.47 11.91
CA LYS A 37 34.77 7.25 12.31
C LYS A 37 35.13 5.84 12.74
N LYS A 38 34.14 4.92 12.90
CA LYS A 38 34.45 3.49 12.86
C LYS A 38 34.42 3.10 11.37
N ALA A 39 35.59 2.84 10.79
CA ALA A 39 35.75 2.29 9.46
C ALA A 39 35.03 0.91 9.41
N VAL A 40 33.71 0.92 9.30
CA VAL A 40 32.92 -0.25 8.93
C VAL A 40 33.36 -0.56 7.49
N ARG A 41 34.09 -1.64 7.30
CA ARG A 41 34.41 -2.19 5.98
C ARG A 41 33.08 -2.23 5.21
N ARG A 42 32.92 -1.34 4.23
CA ARG A 42 31.72 -1.29 3.40
C ARG A 42 31.47 -2.69 2.83
N PRO A 43 30.31 -3.28 3.01
CA PRO A 43 30.04 -4.61 2.50
C PRO A 43 30.25 -4.62 0.98
N ARG A 44 31.12 -5.49 0.51
CA ARG A 44 31.39 -5.64 -0.94
C ARG A 44 30.56 -6.76 -1.55
N ARG A 45 29.84 -7.54 -0.73
CA ARG A 45 29.06 -8.70 -1.13
C ARG A 45 27.57 -8.35 -1.18
N VAL A 46 26.88 -8.92 -2.15
CA VAL A 46 25.50 -8.57 -2.50
C VAL A 46 24.50 -8.91 -1.38
N LEU A 47 24.55 -10.15 -0.88
CA LEU A 47 23.58 -10.61 0.14
C LEU A 47 23.78 -9.90 1.47
N GLU A 48 25.03 -9.65 1.87
CA GLU A 48 25.39 -8.92 3.08
C GLU A 48 24.89 -7.47 2.99
N TYR A 49 25.18 -6.79 1.89
CA TYR A 49 24.71 -5.42 1.64
C TYR A 49 23.17 -5.34 1.66
N TRP A 50 22.51 -6.29 1.00
CA TRP A 50 21.05 -6.34 0.96
C TRP A 50 20.43 -6.54 2.35
N ARG A 51 21.05 -7.36 3.23
CA ARG A 51 20.64 -7.49 4.64
C ARG A 51 20.75 -6.15 5.38
N GLY A 52 21.83 -5.40 5.14
CA GLY A 52 22.01 -4.04 5.68
C GLY A 52 20.88 -3.09 5.28
N LEU A 53 20.50 -3.09 3.98
CA LEU A 53 19.38 -2.29 3.49
C LEU A 53 18.04 -2.66 4.17
N ILE A 54 17.80 -3.95 4.39
CA ILE A 54 16.58 -4.40 5.09
C ILE A 54 16.56 -3.88 6.53
N LEU A 55 17.69 -3.89 7.23
CA LEU A 55 17.79 -3.33 8.58
C LEU A 55 17.49 -1.83 8.58
N ASN A 56 18.10 -1.07 7.68
CA ASN A 56 17.86 0.38 7.54
C ASN A 56 16.38 0.68 7.25
N LEU A 57 15.74 -0.09 6.37
CA LEU A 57 14.32 0.06 6.07
C LEU A 57 13.44 -0.20 7.30
N LYS A 58 13.78 -1.17 8.14
CA LYS A 58 13.04 -1.45 9.40
C LYS A 58 13.23 -0.33 10.41
N THR A 59 14.46 0.18 10.59
CA THR A 59 14.76 1.31 11.49
C THR A 59 13.97 2.56 11.08
N ASN A 60 13.79 2.77 9.77
CA ASN A 60 13.00 3.87 9.22
C ASN A 60 11.49 3.54 9.10
N MET A 61 11.00 2.51 9.79
CA MET A 61 9.58 2.10 9.82
C MET A 61 8.99 1.73 8.44
N ASN A 62 9.82 1.50 7.42
CA ASN A 62 9.40 1.12 6.07
C ASN A 62 9.19 -0.41 5.95
N PHE A 63 8.36 -0.96 6.85
CA PHE A 63 8.18 -2.41 7.02
C PHE A 63 7.68 -3.13 5.76
N GLY A 64 6.82 -2.48 4.96
CA GLY A 64 6.31 -3.05 3.70
C GLY A 64 7.43 -3.28 2.69
N THR A 65 8.29 -2.28 2.50
CA THR A 65 9.46 -2.37 1.61
C THR A 65 10.48 -3.35 2.16
N ALA A 66 10.75 -3.32 3.47
CA ALA A 66 11.66 -4.26 4.14
C ALA A 66 11.22 -5.72 3.93
N ARG A 67 9.90 -6.01 4.01
CA ARG A 67 9.34 -7.34 3.72
C ARG A 67 9.56 -7.75 2.27
N ASN A 68 9.31 -6.85 1.33
CA ASN A 68 9.53 -7.09 -0.10
C ASN A 68 11.00 -7.41 -0.40
N TYR A 69 11.91 -6.62 0.16
CA TYR A 69 13.35 -6.84 0.03
C TYR A 69 13.79 -8.16 0.67
N ARG A 70 13.25 -8.51 1.84
CA ARG A 70 13.55 -9.80 2.50
C ARG A 70 13.11 -10.99 1.65
N ASN A 71 11.91 -10.94 1.08
CA ASN A 71 11.41 -12.01 0.23
C ASN A 71 12.24 -12.14 -1.06
N SER A 72 12.66 -11.00 -1.63
CA SER A 72 13.51 -11.00 -2.82
C SER A 72 14.93 -11.47 -2.51
N LEU A 73 15.49 -11.06 -1.39
CA LEU A 73 16.79 -11.55 -0.91
C LEU A 73 16.76 -13.07 -0.72
N TYR A 74 15.70 -13.60 -0.10
CA TYR A 74 15.54 -15.05 0.09
C TYR A 74 15.58 -15.79 -1.25
N ARG A 75 14.81 -15.34 -2.25
CA ARG A 75 14.77 -15.96 -3.59
C ARG A 75 16.10 -15.85 -4.33
N PHE A 76 16.77 -14.71 -4.25
CA PHE A 76 18.09 -14.55 -4.88
C PHE A 76 19.16 -15.38 -4.18
N SER A 77 19.11 -15.49 -2.85
CA SER A 77 19.99 -16.36 -2.06
C SER A 77 19.78 -17.85 -2.40
N GLU A 78 18.51 -18.29 -2.61
CA GLU A 78 18.23 -19.66 -3.09
C GLU A 78 18.85 -19.92 -4.48
N PHE A 79 18.74 -18.97 -5.40
CA PHE A 79 19.34 -19.07 -6.74
C PHE A 79 20.86 -19.20 -6.67
N LEU A 80 21.50 -18.54 -5.73
CA LEU A 80 22.96 -18.59 -5.50
C LEU A 80 23.39 -19.75 -4.59
N ASP A 81 22.54 -20.74 -4.30
CA ASP A 81 22.80 -21.82 -3.35
C ASP A 81 23.34 -21.30 -1.99
N ARG A 82 22.86 -20.13 -1.58
CA ARG A 82 23.23 -19.38 -0.36
C ARG A 82 24.66 -18.83 -0.35
N TYR A 83 25.43 -18.96 -1.42
CA TYR A 83 26.73 -18.31 -1.54
C TYR A 83 26.57 -16.81 -1.81
N ASP A 84 27.33 -15.99 -1.10
CA ASP A 84 27.34 -14.55 -1.35
C ASP A 84 28.37 -14.23 -2.43
N ILE A 85 28.00 -13.35 -3.35
CA ILE A 85 28.84 -12.95 -4.49
C ILE A 85 29.20 -11.46 -4.41
N ALA A 86 30.28 -11.08 -5.10
CA ALA A 86 30.63 -9.67 -5.25
C ALA A 86 29.69 -9.00 -6.28
N PHE A 87 29.43 -7.68 -6.14
CA PHE A 87 28.64 -6.92 -7.11
C PHE A 87 29.18 -7.00 -8.53
N SER A 88 30.50 -7.15 -8.69
CA SER A 88 31.15 -7.30 -10.01
C SER A 88 30.76 -8.59 -10.75
N LYS A 89 30.15 -9.55 -10.07
CA LYS A 89 29.66 -10.81 -10.66
C LYS A 89 28.20 -10.71 -11.13
N ILE A 90 27.51 -9.58 -10.86
CA ILE A 90 26.16 -9.35 -11.38
C ILE A 90 26.30 -8.79 -12.80
N ASP A 91 26.36 -9.67 -13.76
CA ASP A 91 26.35 -9.37 -15.20
C ASP A 91 25.01 -9.70 -15.86
N ALA A 92 24.91 -9.52 -17.17
CA ALA A 92 23.69 -9.78 -17.92
C ALA A 92 23.32 -11.26 -17.96
N ASP A 93 24.32 -12.14 -17.97
CA ASP A 93 24.11 -13.58 -18.03
C ASP A 93 23.57 -14.11 -16.70
N LEU A 94 24.18 -13.74 -15.57
CA LEU A 94 23.67 -14.08 -14.24
C LEU A 94 22.21 -13.61 -14.04
N VAL A 95 21.88 -12.39 -14.49
CA VAL A 95 20.52 -11.85 -14.36
C VAL A 95 19.54 -12.58 -15.26
N SER A 96 19.95 -12.99 -16.45
CA SER A 96 19.15 -13.82 -17.37
C SER A 96 18.93 -15.22 -16.81
N ASP A 97 19.97 -15.84 -16.23
CA ASP A 97 19.87 -17.13 -15.57
C ASP A 97 18.94 -17.08 -14.35
N TYR A 98 18.99 -15.98 -13.58
CA TYR A 98 18.07 -15.77 -12.45
C TYR A 98 16.61 -15.63 -12.93
N GLU A 99 16.36 -14.90 -14.04
CA GLU A 99 15.02 -14.83 -14.65
C GLU A 99 14.53 -16.23 -15.03
N LEU A 100 15.36 -17.00 -15.75
CA LEU A 100 15.03 -18.35 -16.19
C LEU A 100 14.75 -19.29 -15.00
N TRP A 101 15.56 -19.20 -13.96
CA TRP A 101 15.38 -19.98 -12.73
C TRP A 101 14.05 -19.65 -12.03
N LEU A 102 13.67 -18.35 -11.93
CA LEU A 102 12.38 -17.93 -11.39
C LEU A 102 11.22 -18.48 -12.23
N ARG A 103 11.35 -18.46 -13.57
CA ARG A 103 10.31 -18.97 -14.48
C ARG A 103 10.18 -20.49 -14.39
N LYS A 104 11.28 -21.23 -14.31
CA LYS A 104 11.28 -22.70 -14.11
C LYS A 104 10.57 -23.11 -12.82
N ARG A 105 10.54 -22.26 -11.80
CA ARG A 105 9.76 -22.46 -10.55
C ARG A 105 8.28 -22.13 -10.67
N GLY A 106 7.78 -21.86 -11.87
CA GLY A 106 6.36 -21.60 -12.13
C GLY A 106 5.87 -20.22 -11.69
N LEU A 107 6.75 -19.25 -11.44
CA LEU A 107 6.33 -17.91 -11.07
C LEU A 107 5.71 -17.17 -12.26
N LYS A 108 4.61 -16.45 -11.99
CA LYS A 108 3.99 -15.55 -12.98
C LYS A 108 4.94 -14.40 -13.34
N MET A 109 4.88 -13.91 -14.58
CA MET A 109 5.78 -12.87 -15.10
C MET A 109 5.83 -11.61 -14.24
N ASN A 110 4.71 -11.16 -13.65
CA ASN A 110 4.72 -10.03 -12.73
C ASN A 110 5.50 -10.30 -11.43
N SER A 111 5.54 -11.55 -10.96
CA SER A 111 6.36 -11.95 -9.81
C SER A 111 7.83 -12.02 -10.18
N VAL A 112 8.16 -12.54 -11.36
CA VAL A 112 9.52 -12.54 -11.90
C VAL A 112 10.05 -11.11 -12.02
N SER A 113 9.29 -10.24 -12.69
CA SER A 113 9.59 -8.81 -12.81
C SER A 113 9.77 -8.12 -11.46
N PHE A 114 8.96 -8.46 -10.46
CA PHE A 114 9.09 -7.92 -9.12
C PHE A 114 10.44 -8.27 -8.48
N TYR A 115 10.89 -9.53 -8.55
CA TYR A 115 12.18 -9.96 -8.01
C TYR A 115 13.35 -9.30 -8.73
N LEU A 116 13.29 -9.23 -10.06
CA LEU A 116 14.30 -8.56 -10.86
C LEU A 116 14.40 -7.05 -10.58
N ARG A 117 13.26 -6.37 -10.41
CA ARG A 117 13.24 -4.95 -10.01
C ARG A 117 13.81 -4.72 -8.62
N CYS A 118 13.57 -5.63 -7.67
CA CYS A 118 14.19 -5.55 -6.35
C CYS A 118 15.71 -5.68 -6.44
N LEU A 119 16.22 -6.67 -7.18
CA LEU A 119 17.66 -6.84 -7.42
C LEU A 119 18.25 -5.59 -8.08
N ARG A 120 17.59 -5.07 -9.14
CA ARG A 120 18.03 -3.83 -9.81
C ARG A 120 18.08 -2.64 -8.85
N SER A 121 17.11 -2.51 -7.96
CA SER A 121 17.08 -1.44 -6.96
C SER A 121 18.25 -1.54 -5.98
N VAL A 122 18.60 -2.74 -5.53
CA VAL A 122 19.77 -2.99 -4.67
C VAL A 122 21.07 -2.65 -5.39
N CYS A 123 21.21 -3.06 -6.66
CA CYS A 123 22.38 -2.73 -7.47
C CYS A 123 22.53 -1.21 -7.67
N ASN A 124 21.43 -0.53 -8.02
CA ASN A 124 21.43 0.93 -8.22
C ASN A 124 21.81 1.68 -6.94
N GLN A 125 21.34 1.22 -5.79
CA GLN A 125 21.69 1.81 -4.50
C GLN A 125 23.16 1.59 -4.15
N ALA A 126 23.68 0.38 -4.37
CA ALA A 126 25.13 0.10 -4.20
C ALA A 126 26.00 0.97 -5.11
N VAL A 127 25.55 1.26 -6.33
CA VAL A 127 26.23 2.18 -7.24
C VAL A 127 26.19 3.62 -6.72
N SER A 128 25.03 4.09 -6.26
CA SER A 128 24.88 5.46 -5.71
C SER A 128 25.72 5.69 -4.44
N GLU A 129 25.97 4.64 -3.68
CA GLU A 129 26.82 4.66 -2.47
C GLU A 129 28.31 4.42 -2.77
N GLY A 130 28.68 4.25 -4.06
CA GLY A 130 30.08 4.01 -4.46
C GLY A 130 30.62 2.62 -4.10
N ILE A 131 29.75 1.68 -3.73
CA ILE A 131 30.10 0.29 -3.38
C ILE A 131 30.30 -0.56 -4.63
N ALA A 132 29.50 -0.33 -5.67
CA ALA A 132 29.55 -1.03 -6.94
C ALA A 132 29.80 -0.05 -8.11
N ARG A 133 30.42 -0.56 -9.19
CA ARG A 133 30.51 0.16 -10.45
C ARG A 133 29.15 0.17 -11.16
N ARG A 134 28.88 1.20 -11.97
CA ARG A 134 27.68 1.26 -12.79
C ARG A 134 27.68 0.12 -13.80
N ILE A 135 26.70 -0.78 -13.67
CA ILE A 135 26.42 -1.88 -14.60
C ILE A 135 24.96 -1.79 -15.02
N VAL A 136 24.63 -2.25 -16.23
CA VAL A 136 23.26 -2.23 -16.75
C VAL A 136 22.84 -3.66 -17.17
N PRO A 137 22.86 -4.63 -16.23
CA PRO A 137 22.66 -6.04 -16.55
C PRO A 137 21.19 -6.43 -16.78
N PHE A 138 20.24 -5.48 -16.64
CA PHE A 138 18.80 -5.73 -16.69
C PHE A 138 18.15 -5.41 -18.03
N GLN A 139 18.91 -5.12 -19.09
CA GLN A 139 18.38 -4.73 -20.40
C GLN A 139 17.68 -5.89 -21.12
N LYS A 140 18.17 -7.12 -20.95
CA LYS A 140 17.68 -8.32 -21.64
C LYS A 140 16.57 -9.06 -20.88
N VAL A 141 16.21 -8.63 -19.67
CA VAL A 141 15.23 -9.31 -18.81
C VAL A 141 13.95 -8.49 -18.66
N PHE A 142 12.84 -9.19 -18.39
CA PHE A 142 11.55 -8.54 -18.23
C PHE A 142 11.40 -7.86 -16.87
N THR A 143 11.43 -6.54 -16.85
CA THR A 143 11.17 -5.72 -15.65
C THR A 143 9.90 -4.87 -15.76
N GLY A 144 9.05 -5.17 -16.75
CA GLY A 144 7.76 -4.52 -17.00
C GLY A 144 6.61 -5.05 -16.14
N VAL A 145 5.39 -4.72 -16.54
CA VAL A 145 4.16 -5.18 -15.91
C VAL A 145 3.27 -5.80 -16.99
N CYS A 146 2.91 -7.06 -16.82
CA CYS A 146 1.90 -7.73 -17.64
C CYS A 146 0.51 -7.38 -17.13
N ALA A 147 -0.45 -7.22 -18.04
CA ALA A 147 -1.86 -7.08 -17.70
C ALA A 147 -2.34 -8.26 -16.85
N THR A 148 -3.15 -7.96 -15.85
CA THR A 148 -3.77 -8.97 -14.98
C THR A 148 -5.27 -8.80 -15.01
N ARG A 149 -6.01 -9.92 -14.98
CA ARG A 149 -7.47 -9.89 -14.87
C ARG A 149 -7.86 -9.11 -13.61
N LYS A 150 -8.75 -8.15 -13.76
CA LYS A 150 -9.28 -7.37 -12.64
C LYS A 150 -10.35 -8.18 -11.91
N LEU A 151 -10.46 -7.98 -10.61
CA LEU A 151 -11.40 -8.68 -9.74
C LEU A 151 -12.50 -7.73 -9.25
N ALA A 152 -13.02 -6.89 -10.15
CA ALA A 152 -14.20 -6.10 -9.83
C ALA A 152 -15.43 -7.01 -9.77
N VAL A 153 -16.33 -6.73 -8.83
CA VAL A 153 -17.62 -7.40 -8.71
C VAL A 153 -18.76 -6.39 -8.95
N PRO A 154 -19.94 -6.85 -9.37
CA PRO A 154 -21.09 -5.97 -9.57
C PRO A 154 -21.51 -5.24 -8.29
N GLU A 155 -22.16 -4.09 -8.43
CA GLU A 155 -22.68 -3.29 -7.31
C GLU A 155 -23.75 -4.04 -6.51
N THR A 156 -24.45 -4.97 -7.14
CA THR A 156 -25.42 -5.88 -6.52
C THR A 156 -24.81 -6.71 -5.40
N VAL A 157 -23.52 -7.08 -5.49
CA VAL A 157 -22.80 -7.79 -4.43
C VAL A 157 -22.69 -6.92 -3.17
N PHE A 158 -22.37 -5.64 -3.32
CA PHE A 158 -22.29 -4.72 -2.18
C PHE A 158 -23.66 -4.47 -1.57
N SER A 159 -24.71 -4.27 -2.38
CA SER A 159 -26.09 -4.16 -1.92
C SER A 159 -26.53 -5.42 -1.16
N LYS A 160 -26.24 -6.62 -1.69
CA LYS A 160 -26.55 -7.89 -1.01
C LYS A 160 -25.86 -7.96 0.37
N LEU A 161 -24.56 -7.65 0.43
CA LEU A 161 -23.80 -7.72 1.68
C LEU A 161 -24.26 -6.65 2.69
N LEU A 162 -24.67 -5.48 2.22
CA LEU A 162 -25.13 -4.39 3.08
C LEU A 162 -26.43 -4.74 3.81
N HIS A 163 -27.38 -5.38 3.10
CA HIS A 163 -28.67 -5.75 3.64
C HIS A 163 -28.70 -7.14 4.27
N TRP A 164 -27.60 -7.89 4.16
CA TRP A 164 -27.53 -9.22 4.72
C TRP A 164 -27.39 -9.20 6.23
N GLN A 165 -28.40 -9.75 6.92
CA GLN A 165 -28.36 -9.99 8.36
C GLN A 165 -27.57 -11.27 8.62
N LEU A 166 -26.39 -11.12 9.19
CA LEU A 166 -25.58 -12.26 9.61
C LEU A 166 -26.22 -12.90 10.85
N PRO A 167 -26.41 -14.22 10.86
CA PRO A 167 -26.80 -14.94 12.06
C PRO A 167 -25.80 -14.73 13.20
N PRO A 168 -26.23 -14.75 14.48
CA PRO A 168 -25.33 -14.56 15.64
C PRO A 168 -24.10 -15.46 15.63
N GLU A 169 -24.24 -16.70 15.15
CA GLU A 169 -23.15 -17.68 15.05
C GLU A 169 -22.07 -17.26 14.04
N GLN A 170 -22.38 -16.30 13.18
CA GLN A 170 -21.49 -15.78 12.14
C GLN A 170 -20.98 -14.35 12.42
N GLU A 171 -21.14 -13.86 13.63
CA GLU A 171 -20.71 -12.52 14.05
C GLU A 171 -19.20 -12.29 13.75
N SER A 172 -18.41 -13.36 13.82
CA SER A 172 -16.97 -13.29 13.44
C SER A 172 -16.72 -12.86 12.00
N LEU A 173 -17.73 -12.91 11.14
CA LEU A 173 -17.68 -12.42 9.75
C LEU A 173 -18.10 -10.94 9.65
N ALA A 174 -18.83 -10.41 10.64
CA ALA A 174 -19.41 -9.07 10.59
C ALA A 174 -18.34 -7.99 10.40
N LEU A 175 -17.26 -8.02 11.19
CA LEU A 175 -16.16 -7.05 11.04
C LEU A 175 -15.55 -7.10 9.63
N SER A 176 -15.35 -8.28 9.07
CA SER A 176 -14.79 -8.40 7.72
C SER A 176 -15.75 -7.93 6.63
N ARG A 177 -17.05 -8.20 6.77
CA ARG A 177 -18.09 -7.64 5.89
C ARG A 177 -18.08 -6.11 5.95
N ASP A 178 -18.11 -5.57 7.15
CA ASP A 178 -18.23 -4.14 7.39
C ASP A 178 -16.98 -3.38 6.89
N ILE A 179 -15.77 -3.90 7.08
CA ILE A 179 -14.55 -3.34 6.52
C ILE A 179 -14.56 -3.38 4.98
N PHE A 180 -15.07 -4.46 4.38
CA PHE A 180 -15.18 -4.58 2.93
C PHE A 180 -16.15 -3.56 2.34
N LEU A 181 -17.32 -3.40 2.97
CA LEU A 181 -18.32 -2.40 2.61
C LEU A 181 -17.80 -0.98 2.83
N PHE A 182 -17.17 -0.72 3.98
CA PHE A 182 -16.55 0.56 4.28
C PHE A 182 -15.49 0.93 3.24
N SER A 183 -14.62 -0.02 2.86
CA SER A 183 -13.64 0.18 1.80
C SER A 183 -14.29 0.66 0.51
N TYR A 184 -15.38 0.02 0.08
CA TYR A 184 -16.10 0.39 -1.14
C TYR A 184 -16.70 1.80 -1.02
N CYS A 185 -17.45 2.07 0.05
CA CYS A 185 -18.08 3.37 0.29
C CYS A 185 -17.04 4.50 0.45
N ALA A 186 -15.87 4.19 1.01
CA ALA A 186 -14.75 5.13 1.16
C ALA A 186 -13.87 5.22 -0.12
N ARG A 187 -14.48 5.14 -1.30
CA ARG A 187 -13.80 5.28 -2.61
C ARG A 187 -12.69 4.26 -2.81
N GLY A 188 -12.89 3.03 -2.35
CA GLY A 188 -11.89 1.98 -2.45
C GLY A 188 -10.69 2.19 -1.51
N MET A 189 -10.90 2.72 -0.32
CA MET A 189 -9.87 2.90 0.70
C MET A 189 -9.16 1.57 0.98
N ALA A 190 -7.83 1.57 0.98
CA ALA A 190 -7.07 0.33 1.15
C ALA A 190 -7.16 -0.19 2.60
N PHE A 191 -7.17 -1.51 2.78
CA PHE A 191 -7.27 -2.14 4.10
C PHE A 191 -6.21 -1.61 5.10
N VAL A 192 -5.00 -1.30 4.64
CA VAL A 192 -3.98 -0.70 5.50
C VAL A 192 -4.38 0.68 6.01
N ASP A 193 -5.02 1.49 5.19
CA ASP A 193 -5.43 2.84 5.56
C ASP A 193 -6.65 2.76 6.51
N ILE A 194 -7.57 1.80 6.30
CA ILE A 194 -8.71 1.52 7.20
C ILE A 194 -8.21 1.03 8.57
N ALA A 195 -7.25 0.11 8.59
CA ALA A 195 -6.72 -0.47 9.82
C ALA A 195 -6.07 0.57 10.73
N PHE A 196 -5.52 1.64 10.16
CA PHE A 196 -4.88 2.73 10.89
C PHE A 196 -5.69 4.03 10.90
N LEU A 197 -6.97 3.99 10.54
CA LEU A 197 -7.87 5.15 10.64
C LEU A 197 -8.18 5.44 12.10
N ARG A 198 -7.80 6.63 12.55
CA ARG A 198 -8.01 7.06 13.95
C ARG A 198 -9.38 7.69 14.13
N ARG A 199 -9.89 7.64 15.35
CA ARG A 199 -11.14 8.33 15.69
C ARG A 199 -10.99 9.84 15.54
N ASP A 200 -9.82 10.38 15.87
CA ASP A 200 -9.49 11.81 15.73
C ASP A 200 -9.40 12.27 14.27
N ASP A 201 -9.31 11.34 13.31
CA ASP A 201 -9.37 11.67 11.89
C ASP A 201 -10.79 12.02 11.42
N ILE A 202 -11.82 11.77 12.26
CA ILE A 202 -13.24 12.04 11.97
C ILE A 202 -13.61 13.42 12.52
N CYS A 203 -14.14 14.27 11.66
CA CYS A 203 -14.63 15.60 12.02
C CYS A 203 -16.01 15.83 11.39
N GLY A 204 -17.08 15.79 12.19
CA GLY A 204 -18.45 15.86 11.69
C GLY A 204 -18.75 14.79 10.65
N ASP A 205 -19.24 15.20 9.50
CA ASP A 205 -19.60 14.32 8.38
C ASP A 205 -18.41 13.97 7.46
N TRP A 206 -17.18 14.19 7.90
CA TRP A 206 -15.97 13.95 7.10
C TRP A 206 -14.91 13.23 7.90
N PHE A 207 -14.08 12.47 7.22
CA PHE A 207 -12.79 12.04 7.77
C PHE A 207 -11.66 12.30 6.77
N SER A 208 -10.46 12.54 7.31
CA SER A 208 -9.25 12.77 6.53
C SER A 208 -8.16 11.82 6.94
N TYR A 209 -7.48 11.25 5.98
CA TYR A 209 -6.35 10.35 6.24
C TYR A 209 -5.21 10.58 5.26
N VAL A 210 -4.00 10.22 5.67
CA VAL A 210 -2.83 10.20 4.80
C VAL A 210 -2.65 8.79 4.26
N ARG A 211 -2.79 8.63 2.94
CA ARG A 211 -2.63 7.33 2.29
C ARG A 211 -1.23 6.77 2.51
N ARG A 212 -1.10 5.67 3.22
CA ARG A 212 0.20 5.09 3.62
C ARG A 212 1.12 4.72 2.45
N LYS A 213 0.57 4.41 1.29
CA LYS A 213 1.35 4.03 0.11
C LYS A 213 1.94 5.23 -0.64
N THR A 214 1.25 6.36 -0.69
CA THR A 214 1.62 7.51 -1.55
C THR A 214 1.88 8.79 -0.78
N GLY A 215 1.55 8.84 0.51
CA GLY A 215 1.68 10.05 1.34
C GLY A 215 0.63 11.12 1.01
N GLN A 216 -0.31 10.85 0.12
CA GLN A 216 -1.34 11.82 -0.26
C GLN A 216 -2.42 11.90 0.83
N ARG A 217 -2.80 13.13 1.22
CA ARG A 217 -3.95 13.38 2.10
C ARG A 217 -5.23 13.29 1.30
N LEU A 218 -6.19 12.52 1.80
CA LEU A 218 -7.52 12.36 1.21
C LEU A 218 -8.56 12.70 2.27
N THR A 219 -9.59 13.42 1.84
CA THR A 219 -10.77 13.75 2.65
C THR A 219 -12.00 13.09 2.03
N VAL A 220 -12.76 12.38 2.83
CA VAL A 220 -13.92 11.58 2.40
C VAL A 220 -15.13 11.97 3.25
N ARG A 221 -16.26 12.24 2.59
CA ARG A 221 -17.54 12.45 3.28
C ARG A 221 -18.07 11.11 3.79
N ILE A 222 -18.59 11.13 4.99
CA ILE A 222 -19.20 9.96 5.62
C ILE A 222 -20.64 9.87 5.12
N GLU A 223 -20.89 8.91 4.26
CA GLU A 223 -22.22 8.60 3.77
C GLU A 223 -22.98 7.70 4.76
N PRO A 224 -24.32 7.63 4.73
CA PRO A 224 -25.11 6.89 5.71
C PRO A 224 -24.67 5.44 5.95
N PRO A 225 -24.32 4.63 4.94
CA PRO A 225 -23.82 3.27 5.17
C PRO A 225 -22.51 3.24 5.96
N MET A 226 -21.64 4.23 5.75
CA MET A 226 -20.36 4.34 6.48
C MET A 226 -20.60 4.76 7.93
N ALA A 227 -21.51 5.72 8.17
CA ALA A 227 -21.90 6.15 9.52
C ALA A 227 -22.47 4.97 10.33
N ALA A 228 -23.33 4.16 9.72
CA ALA A 228 -23.90 2.96 10.36
C ALA A 228 -22.80 1.95 10.73
N ILE A 229 -21.80 1.75 9.85
CA ILE A 229 -20.67 0.87 10.13
C ILE A 229 -19.80 1.44 11.26
N ILE A 230 -19.41 2.71 11.21
CA ILE A 230 -18.59 3.36 12.26
C ILE A 230 -19.27 3.24 13.62
N ASN A 231 -20.58 3.48 13.68
CA ASN A 231 -21.34 3.45 14.93
C ASN A 231 -21.37 2.05 15.58
N ARG A 232 -21.27 0.95 14.83
CA ARG A 232 -21.16 -0.40 15.39
C ARG A 232 -19.92 -0.59 16.25
N TYR A 233 -18.82 0.10 15.89
CA TYR A 233 -17.51 -0.01 16.56
C TYR A 233 -17.20 1.19 17.46
N LYS A 234 -18.22 2.06 17.74
CA LYS A 234 -18.03 3.28 18.54
C LYS A 234 -17.54 3.01 19.95
N ASN A 235 -18.02 1.93 20.56
CA ASN A 235 -17.72 1.58 21.95
C ASN A 235 -16.50 0.67 22.09
N GLU A 236 -15.86 0.30 21.00
CA GLU A 236 -14.61 -0.48 21.05
C GLU A 236 -13.48 0.35 21.68
N ALA A 237 -12.67 -0.29 22.50
CA ALA A 237 -11.52 0.35 23.12
C ALA A 237 -10.44 0.67 22.09
N GLY A 238 -9.75 1.79 22.30
CA GLY A 238 -8.60 2.18 21.48
C GLY A 238 -8.82 3.43 20.62
N GLU A 239 -7.75 3.91 20.03
CA GLU A 239 -7.70 5.14 19.24
C GLU A 239 -8.17 4.96 17.79
N TYR A 240 -8.24 3.72 17.31
CA TYR A 240 -8.64 3.42 15.93
C TYR A 240 -10.15 3.24 15.80
N VAL A 241 -10.68 3.54 14.60
CA VAL A 241 -12.12 3.39 14.31
C VAL A 241 -12.55 1.93 14.37
N PHE A 242 -11.69 1.03 13.88
CA PHE A 242 -11.95 -0.41 13.82
C PHE A 242 -11.01 -1.17 14.77
N PRO A 243 -11.48 -2.25 15.44
CA PRO A 243 -10.68 -3.03 16.39
C PRO A 243 -9.70 -3.99 15.65
N ILE A 244 -8.80 -3.42 14.86
CA ILE A 244 -7.84 -4.18 14.05
C ILE A 244 -6.46 -4.14 14.68
N ILE A 245 -6.08 -3.01 15.25
CA ILE A 245 -4.76 -2.73 15.80
C ILE A 245 -4.92 -2.18 17.21
N SER A 246 -4.12 -2.71 18.12
CA SER A 246 -4.06 -2.29 19.53
C SER A 246 -2.64 -2.01 20.02
N ALA A 247 -1.62 -2.18 19.15
CA ALA A 247 -0.22 -1.96 19.45
C ALA A 247 0.40 -0.88 18.56
N ASP A 248 1.59 -0.42 18.92
CA ASP A 248 2.35 0.60 18.20
C ASP A 248 3.55 0.05 17.42
N GLY A 249 4.11 0.87 16.55
CA GLY A 249 5.37 0.61 15.88
C GLY A 249 5.40 -0.68 15.05
N GLN A 250 6.40 -1.52 15.31
CA GLN A 250 6.57 -2.78 14.58
C GLN A 250 5.48 -3.80 14.91
N ASP A 251 4.94 -3.78 16.10
CA ASP A 251 3.90 -4.71 16.52
C ASP A 251 2.55 -4.34 15.91
N ALA A 252 2.24 -3.06 15.74
CA ALA A 252 1.10 -2.61 14.93
C ALA A 252 1.19 -3.12 13.48
N TYR A 253 2.39 -3.09 12.88
CA TYR A 253 2.57 -3.63 11.54
C TYR A 253 2.38 -5.16 11.48
N ARG A 254 2.81 -5.90 12.50
CA ARG A 254 2.58 -7.34 12.61
C ARG A 254 1.10 -7.67 12.77
N GLN A 255 0.39 -6.95 13.65
CA GLN A 255 -1.06 -7.08 13.82
C GLN A 255 -1.79 -6.81 12.51
N TYR A 256 -1.46 -5.72 11.82
CA TYR A 256 -2.01 -5.42 10.50
C TYR A 256 -1.79 -6.57 9.50
N GLN A 257 -0.59 -7.16 9.44
CA GLN A 257 -0.30 -8.27 8.52
C GLN A 257 -1.14 -9.52 8.84
N THR A 258 -1.28 -9.84 10.12
CA THR A 258 -2.11 -10.95 10.60
C THR A 258 -3.58 -10.70 10.28
N ALA A 259 -4.08 -9.49 10.58
CA ALA A 259 -5.44 -9.08 10.31
C ALA A 259 -5.77 -9.08 8.82
N LEU A 260 -4.84 -8.63 7.96
CA LEU A 260 -5.00 -8.69 6.51
C LEU A 260 -5.20 -10.12 6.01
N GLY A 261 -4.40 -11.06 6.50
CA GLY A 261 -4.53 -12.48 6.18
C GLY A 261 -5.85 -13.06 6.67
N TYR A 262 -6.24 -12.73 7.89
CA TYR A 262 -7.52 -13.15 8.49
C TYR A 262 -8.71 -12.59 7.71
N HIS A 263 -8.72 -11.30 7.46
CA HIS A 263 -9.77 -10.62 6.69
C HIS A 263 -9.97 -11.24 5.30
N ASN A 264 -8.89 -11.50 4.54
CA ASN A 264 -9.03 -12.15 3.24
C ASN A 264 -9.60 -13.59 3.33
N ARG A 265 -9.29 -14.34 4.39
CA ARG A 265 -9.92 -15.65 4.63
C ARG A 265 -11.41 -15.53 4.94
N LYS A 266 -11.78 -14.54 5.79
CA LYS A 266 -13.18 -14.26 6.12
C LYS A 266 -13.97 -13.75 4.93
N LEU A 267 -13.40 -12.95 4.05
CA LEU A 267 -14.04 -12.54 2.80
C LEU A 267 -14.33 -13.74 1.87
N LYS A 268 -13.44 -14.74 1.84
CA LYS A 268 -13.69 -15.98 1.09
C LYS A 268 -14.88 -16.74 1.68
N GLN A 269 -14.91 -16.93 3.02
CA GLN A 269 -16.04 -17.58 3.70
C GLN A 269 -17.35 -16.81 3.48
N LEU A 270 -17.29 -15.49 3.56
CA LEU A 270 -18.44 -14.61 3.32
C LEU A 270 -19.01 -14.79 1.91
N ALA A 271 -18.15 -14.87 0.89
CA ALA A 271 -18.57 -15.12 -0.48
C ALA A 271 -19.26 -16.49 -0.62
N GLU A 272 -18.69 -17.54 -0.04
CA GLU A 272 -19.24 -18.91 -0.06
C GLU A 272 -20.64 -18.96 0.59
N ILE A 273 -20.78 -18.39 1.80
CA ILE A 273 -22.06 -18.42 2.53
C ILE A 273 -23.11 -17.53 1.85
N ALA A 274 -22.70 -16.38 1.31
CA ALA A 274 -23.58 -15.48 0.59
C ALA A 274 -23.95 -15.96 -0.82
N GLY A 275 -23.40 -17.08 -1.31
CA GLY A 275 -23.62 -17.54 -2.68
C GLY A 275 -23.10 -16.54 -3.71
N ILE A 276 -21.97 -15.90 -3.44
CA ILE A 276 -21.27 -14.99 -4.36
C ILE A 276 -20.21 -15.79 -5.09
N SER A 277 -20.35 -15.91 -6.41
CA SER A 277 -19.44 -16.70 -7.26
C SER A 277 -18.05 -16.04 -7.41
N GLU A 278 -17.99 -14.73 -7.26
CA GLU A 278 -16.79 -13.97 -7.46
C GLU A 278 -15.86 -14.03 -6.24
N LYS A 279 -14.57 -14.02 -6.52
CA LYS A 279 -13.56 -14.01 -5.45
C LYS A 279 -13.50 -12.65 -4.78
N LEU A 280 -13.87 -12.58 -3.51
CA LEU A 280 -13.70 -11.40 -2.69
C LEU A 280 -12.29 -11.34 -2.07
N SER A 281 -11.74 -10.14 -2.03
CA SER A 281 -10.47 -9.80 -1.39
C SER A 281 -10.46 -8.31 -1.03
N THR A 282 -9.52 -7.88 -0.19
CA THR A 282 -9.35 -6.46 0.14
C THR A 282 -9.22 -5.54 -1.08
N TYR A 283 -8.66 -6.05 -2.18
CA TYR A 283 -8.52 -5.28 -3.41
C TYR A 283 -9.79 -5.26 -4.27
N THR A 284 -10.67 -6.23 -4.09
CA THR A 284 -11.93 -6.32 -4.86
C THR A 284 -12.79 -5.08 -4.64
N ALA A 285 -12.96 -4.62 -3.39
CA ALA A 285 -13.72 -3.40 -3.09
C ALA A 285 -13.19 -2.18 -3.87
N ARG A 286 -11.87 -2.01 -3.90
CA ARG A 286 -11.22 -0.91 -4.60
C ARG A 286 -11.37 -1.00 -6.13
N HIS A 287 -11.20 -2.19 -6.69
CA HIS A 287 -11.42 -2.40 -8.13
C HIS A 287 -12.87 -2.16 -8.51
N SER A 288 -13.81 -2.65 -7.69
CA SER A 288 -15.25 -2.50 -7.94
C SER A 288 -15.68 -1.04 -7.88
N TRP A 289 -15.19 -0.25 -6.90
CA TRP A 289 -15.49 1.17 -6.85
C TRP A 289 -14.97 1.90 -8.10
N ALA A 290 -13.73 1.64 -8.52
CA ALA A 290 -13.17 2.26 -9.71
C ALA A 290 -13.95 1.89 -10.98
N THR A 291 -14.33 0.61 -11.12
CA THR A 291 -15.12 0.12 -12.25
C THR A 291 -16.53 0.70 -12.24
N ALA A 292 -17.20 0.74 -11.07
CA ALA A 292 -18.51 1.37 -10.92
C ALA A 292 -18.45 2.86 -11.29
N ALA A 293 -17.49 3.62 -10.75
CA ALA A 293 -17.32 5.03 -11.08
C ALA A 293 -17.16 5.23 -12.60
N ARG A 294 -16.40 4.36 -13.27
CA ARG A 294 -16.27 4.41 -14.74
C ARG A 294 -17.59 4.13 -15.44
N ARG A 295 -18.35 3.12 -15.01
CA ARG A 295 -19.69 2.80 -15.58
C ARG A 295 -20.68 3.93 -15.40
N HIS A 296 -20.57 4.69 -14.31
CA HIS A 296 -21.34 5.90 -14.05
C HIS A 296 -20.75 7.15 -14.74
N ASN A 297 -19.86 6.99 -15.72
CA ASN A 297 -19.26 8.06 -16.52
C ASN A 297 -18.49 9.11 -15.70
N VAL A 298 -17.96 8.74 -14.51
CA VAL A 298 -17.11 9.63 -13.72
C VAL A 298 -15.78 9.84 -14.48
N PRO A 299 -15.32 11.09 -14.67
CA PRO A 299 -14.06 11.38 -15.35
C PRO A 299 -12.86 10.66 -14.70
N LEU A 300 -11.91 10.21 -15.55
CA LEU A 300 -10.73 9.47 -15.09
C LEU A 300 -9.91 10.24 -14.04
N SER A 301 -9.79 11.56 -14.19
CA SER A 301 -9.12 12.45 -13.24
C SER A 301 -9.76 12.40 -11.86
N ILE A 302 -11.10 12.40 -11.79
CA ILE A 302 -11.86 12.31 -10.53
C ILE A 302 -11.70 10.92 -9.90
N ILE A 303 -11.77 9.84 -10.71
CA ILE A 303 -11.50 8.48 -10.23
C ILE A 303 -10.08 8.39 -9.67
N SER A 304 -9.10 8.94 -10.38
CA SER A 304 -7.69 8.96 -9.97
C SER A 304 -7.49 9.70 -8.64
N ALA A 305 -8.08 10.88 -8.50
CA ALA A 305 -8.07 11.66 -7.27
C ALA A 305 -8.75 10.92 -6.12
N GLY A 306 -9.94 10.34 -6.34
CA GLY A 306 -10.68 9.57 -5.34
C GLY A 306 -9.91 8.34 -4.84
N LEU A 307 -9.16 7.69 -5.72
CA LEU A 307 -8.27 6.58 -5.37
C LEU A 307 -6.94 7.04 -4.74
N GLY A 308 -6.62 8.32 -4.74
CA GLY A 308 -5.33 8.84 -4.28
C GLY A 308 -4.16 8.31 -5.12
N HIS A 309 -4.28 8.29 -6.43
CA HIS A 309 -3.20 7.96 -7.33
C HIS A 309 -2.41 9.21 -7.70
N SER A 310 -1.10 9.13 -7.74
CA SER A 310 -0.22 10.21 -8.19
C SER A 310 -0.25 10.43 -9.71
N SER A 311 -0.87 9.52 -10.46
CA SER A 311 -0.92 9.54 -11.93
C SER A 311 -2.15 8.78 -12.43
N GLU A 312 -2.86 9.35 -13.41
CA GLU A 312 -3.99 8.71 -14.09
C GLU A 312 -3.60 7.40 -14.79
N ARG A 313 -2.34 7.29 -15.26
CA ARG A 313 -1.81 6.03 -15.81
C ARG A 313 -1.93 4.87 -14.82
N THR A 314 -1.76 5.14 -13.51
CA THR A 314 -1.97 4.13 -12.47
C THR A 314 -3.45 3.73 -12.40
N THR A 315 -4.37 4.67 -12.61
CA THR A 315 -5.81 4.41 -12.59
C THR A 315 -6.24 3.56 -13.78
N LEU A 316 -5.69 3.80 -14.97
CA LEU A 316 -5.95 2.97 -16.15
C LEU A 316 -5.60 1.49 -15.94
N ILE A 317 -4.62 1.18 -15.10
CA ILE A 317 -4.30 -0.21 -14.74
C ILE A 317 -5.44 -0.86 -13.93
N TYR A 318 -6.27 -0.08 -13.22
CA TYR A 318 -7.40 -0.57 -12.43
C TYR A 318 -8.68 -0.72 -13.24
N LEU A 319 -8.81 0.02 -14.34
CA LEU A 319 -9.98 -0.05 -15.19
C LEU A 319 -9.79 -1.16 -16.23
N ASP A 320 -10.85 -1.90 -16.50
CA ASP A 320 -10.86 -2.85 -17.61
C ASP A 320 -10.80 -2.07 -18.94
N SER A 321 -10.39 -2.75 -20.01
CA SER A 321 -10.56 -2.24 -21.37
C SER A 321 -12.00 -1.80 -21.56
N VAL A 322 -12.20 -0.73 -22.32
CA VAL A 322 -13.53 -0.23 -22.65
C VAL A 322 -14.34 -1.40 -23.24
N GLU A 323 -15.47 -1.74 -22.62
CA GLU A 323 -16.36 -2.79 -23.15
C GLU A 323 -16.79 -2.39 -24.57
N ASN A 324 -16.79 -3.34 -25.51
CA ASN A 324 -17.22 -3.05 -26.89
C ASN A 324 -18.61 -2.40 -26.94
N VAL A 325 -19.50 -2.81 -26.04
CA VAL A 325 -20.84 -2.21 -25.89
C VAL A 325 -20.76 -0.70 -25.60
N ALA A 326 -19.81 -0.24 -24.79
CA ALA A 326 -19.62 1.19 -24.52
C ALA A 326 -19.10 1.94 -25.75
N LEU A 327 -18.23 1.31 -26.53
CA LEU A 327 -17.76 1.87 -27.81
C LEU A 327 -18.89 1.93 -28.84
N ASP A 328 -19.69 0.87 -28.93
CA ASP A 328 -20.85 0.81 -29.85
C ASP A 328 -21.90 1.86 -29.50
N ASN A 329 -22.20 2.01 -28.19
CA ASN A 329 -23.12 3.04 -27.71
C ASN A 329 -22.58 4.45 -28.00
N ALA A 330 -21.32 4.73 -27.74
CA ALA A 330 -20.70 6.01 -28.04
C ALA A 330 -20.73 6.30 -29.56
N ASN A 331 -20.42 5.31 -30.39
CA ASN A 331 -20.49 5.42 -31.82
C ASN A 331 -21.95 5.68 -32.32
N HIS A 332 -22.91 4.95 -31.70
CA HIS A 332 -24.32 5.17 -31.99
C HIS A 332 -24.76 6.60 -31.67
N GLU A 333 -24.36 7.15 -30.51
CA GLU A 333 -24.68 8.56 -30.17
C GLU A 333 -24.03 9.55 -31.13
N ILE A 334 -22.79 9.32 -31.57
CA ILE A 334 -22.12 10.16 -32.56
C ILE A 334 -22.87 10.13 -33.90
N LEU A 335 -23.31 8.94 -34.32
CA LEU A 335 -24.02 8.77 -35.61
C LEU A 335 -25.45 9.30 -35.60
N LYS A 336 -26.07 9.56 -34.45
CA LYS A 336 -27.39 10.22 -34.37
C LYS A 336 -27.39 11.64 -34.95
N CYS A 337 -26.23 12.26 -35.11
CA CYS A 337 -26.05 13.60 -35.66
C CYS A 337 -25.90 13.60 -37.20
N LEU A 338 -25.87 12.42 -37.84
CA LEU A 338 -25.80 12.24 -39.27
C LEU A 338 -27.19 11.97 -39.86
#